data_115cd27fefa41515829140a10da97860
#
_entry.id   115cd27fefa41515829140a10da97860
#
_cell.length_a   1.000
_cell.length_b   1.000
_cell.length_c   1.000
_cell.angle_alpha   90.00
_cell.angle_beta   90.00
_cell.angle_gamma   90.00
#
_symmetry.space_group_name_H-M   'P 1'
#
loop_
_entity.id
_entity.type
_entity.pdbx_description
1 polymer ?
#
loop_
_entity_poly.entity_id
_entity_poly.type
_entity_poly.pdbx_seq_one_letter_code
_entity_poly.pdbx_strand_id
1 'polypeptide(L)'
;MTNMTLRDLLNQQDATKFATDAGTRAHRRMQQITIDGDTVHGDADTVARIKLFPELLPFFVANAQTEVPVAGIIRGKFVSRRIDRMVTNHDKRQILVMDYKTDVSPDKFHNKYYAQVCEYLELLRAIYPGYTVLGYILWLHDFRLEAVQ
;
A
#
# COMPACT_ATOMS: atom_id res chain seq x y z
N MET A 1 -5.92 32.43 -17.15
CA MET A 1 -4.99 31.30 -17.46
C MET A 1 -3.58 31.68 -17.09
N THR A 2 -2.97 30.98 -16.19
CA THR A 2 -1.55 31.14 -15.85
C THR A 2 -0.73 30.44 -16.92
N ASN A 3 0.06 31.20 -17.70
CA ASN A 3 0.96 30.63 -18.68
C ASN A 3 2.13 29.95 -17.94
N MET A 4 2.15 28.63 -17.93
CA MET A 4 3.24 27.86 -17.36
C MET A 4 4.43 27.88 -18.32
N THR A 5 5.60 28.26 -17.83
CA THR A 5 6.83 28.27 -18.66
C THR A 5 7.41 26.88 -18.76
N LEU A 6 8.25 26.64 -19.80
CA LEU A 6 8.97 25.38 -19.93
C LEU A 6 9.83 25.08 -18.69
N ARG A 7 10.42 26.11 -18.11
CA ARG A 7 11.23 26.00 -16.89
C ARG A 7 10.39 25.52 -15.71
N ASP A 8 9.16 26.04 -15.57
CA ASP A 8 8.24 25.63 -14.51
C ASP A 8 7.85 24.16 -14.67
N LEU A 9 7.59 23.72 -15.90
CA LEU A 9 7.29 22.31 -16.21
C LEU A 9 8.45 21.40 -15.87
N LEU A 10 9.68 21.78 -16.24
CA LEU A 10 10.88 20.98 -15.93
C LEU A 10 11.12 20.88 -14.42
N ASN A 11 10.99 22.00 -13.70
CA ASN A 11 11.14 22.02 -12.25
C ASN A 11 10.09 21.13 -11.57
N GLN A 12 8.85 21.17 -12.06
CA GLN A 12 7.76 20.35 -11.56
C GLN A 12 8.02 18.84 -11.81
N GLN A 13 8.53 18.50 -13.00
CA GLN A 13 8.91 17.13 -13.33
C GLN A 13 10.04 16.62 -12.43
N ASP A 14 11.08 17.43 -12.21
CA ASP A 14 12.21 17.06 -11.34
C ASP A 14 11.76 16.82 -9.90
N ALA A 15 10.92 17.71 -9.35
CA ALA A 15 10.39 17.55 -8.01
C ALA A 15 9.52 16.28 -7.89
N THR A 16 8.68 16.01 -8.88
CA THR A 16 7.82 14.82 -8.94
C THR A 16 8.67 13.55 -9.03
N LYS A 17 9.71 13.57 -9.88
CA LYS A 17 10.62 12.43 -10.02
C LYS A 17 11.34 12.12 -8.72
N PHE A 18 11.84 13.14 -8.02
CA PHE A 18 12.52 12.97 -6.73
C PHE A 18 11.58 12.34 -5.69
N ALA A 19 10.36 12.85 -5.56
CA ALA A 19 9.35 12.31 -4.65
C ALA A 19 8.98 10.87 -5.01
N THR A 20 8.83 10.56 -6.30
CA THR A 20 8.53 9.21 -6.81
C THR A 20 9.67 8.24 -6.51
N ASP A 21 10.93 8.64 -6.72
CA ASP A 21 12.09 7.80 -6.44
C ASP A 21 12.20 7.48 -4.95
N ALA A 22 11.98 8.46 -4.08
CA ALA A 22 11.96 8.26 -2.63
C ALA A 22 10.83 7.30 -2.21
N GLY A 23 9.64 7.49 -2.77
CA GLY A 23 8.50 6.61 -2.56
C GLY A 23 8.78 5.19 -3.03
N THR A 24 9.39 5.04 -4.20
CA THR A 24 9.77 3.74 -4.76
C THR A 24 10.77 3.00 -3.86
N ARG A 25 11.78 3.71 -3.33
CA ARG A 25 12.74 3.12 -2.40
C ARG A 25 12.08 2.66 -1.10
N ALA A 26 11.17 3.48 -0.55
CA ALA A 26 10.43 3.13 0.66
C ALA A 26 9.55 1.88 0.44
N HIS A 27 8.81 1.83 -0.68
CA HIS A 27 8.00 0.66 -1.04
C HIS A 27 8.86 -0.59 -1.19
N ARG A 28 9.99 -0.48 -1.87
CA ARG A 28 10.93 -1.60 -2.08
C ARG A 28 11.48 -2.12 -0.76
N ARG A 29 11.80 -1.23 0.18
CA ARG A 29 12.24 -1.61 1.52
C ARG A 29 11.16 -2.40 2.26
N MET A 30 9.92 -1.93 2.20
CA MET A 30 8.80 -2.61 2.84
C MET A 30 8.50 -3.98 2.23
N GLN A 31 8.66 -4.14 0.92
CA GLN A 31 8.45 -5.42 0.23
C GLN A 31 9.34 -6.54 0.77
N GLN A 32 10.54 -6.20 1.22
CA GLN A 32 11.55 -7.17 1.64
C GLN A 32 11.37 -7.63 3.08
N ILE A 33 10.43 -7.04 3.83
CA ILE A 33 10.25 -7.36 5.24
C ILE A 33 9.45 -8.66 5.40
N THR A 34 10.01 -9.58 6.17
CA THR A 34 9.31 -10.77 6.68
C THR A 34 9.60 -10.89 8.16
N ILE A 35 8.56 -11.07 8.96
CA ILE A 35 8.66 -11.31 10.39
C ILE A 35 7.67 -12.44 10.71
N ASP A 36 8.19 -13.68 10.75
CA ASP A 36 7.34 -14.86 10.93
C ASP A 36 8.10 -15.86 11.83
N GLY A 37 7.82 -15.81 13.12
CA GLY A 37 8.54 -16.60 14.10
C GLY A 37 10.02 -16.28 14.09
N ASP A 38 10.86 -17.28 13.86
CA ASP A 38 12.31 -17.13 13.80
C ASP A 38 12.79 -16.63 12.43
N THR A 39 11.91 -16.58 11.43
CA THR A 39 12.26 -16.11 10.10
C THR A 39 12.09 -14.58 10.06
N VAL A 40 13.21 -13.87 9.97
CA VAL A 40 13.22 -12.41 9.91
C VAL A 40 14.12 -11.98 8.76
N HIS A 41 13.56 -11.21 7.80
CA HIS A 41 14.26 -10.69 6.65
C HIS A 41 13.99 -9.19 6.51
N GLY A 42 14.95 -8.49 5.94
CA GLY A 42 14.84 -7.08 5.58
C GLY A 42 15.65 -6.16 6.47
N ASP A 43 15.48 -4.86 6.25
CA ASP A 43 16.20 -3.80 6.98
C ASP A 43 15.96 -3.90 8.48
N ALA A 44 17.06 -4.00 9.24
CA ALA A 44 16.99 -4.23 10.70
C ALA A 44 16.24 -3.14 11.45
N ASP A 45 16.44 -1.87 11.08
CA ASP A 45 15.74 -0.75 11.72
C ASP A 45 14.24 -0.78 11.43
N THR A 46 13.87 -1.10 10.20
CA THR A 46 12.46 -1.23 9.80
C THR A 46 11.79 -2.40 10.54
N VAL A 47 12.46 -3.55 10.61
CA VAL A 47 11.97 -4.71 11.37
C VAL A 47 11.75 -4.36 12.84
N ALA A 48 12.72 -3.71 13.46
CA ALA A 48 12.63 -3.29 14.87
C ALA A 48 11.44 -2.35 15.07
N ARG A 49 11.24 -1.43 14.16
CA ARG A 49 10.13 -0.46 14.22
C ARG A 49 8.77 -1.15 14.08
N ILE A 50 8.63 -2.07 13.13
CA ILE A 50 7.40 -2.84 12.95
C ILE A 50 7.05 -3.64 14.21
N LYS A 51 8.04 -4.22 14.87
CA LYS A 51 7.83 -5.00 16.09
C LYS A 51 7.28 -4.17 17.26
N LEU A 52 7.43 -2.85 17.21
CA LEU A 52 6.84 -1.96 18.22
C LEU A 52 5.31 -1.83 18.05
N PHE A 53 4.76 -2.25 16.92
CA PHE A 53 3.34 -2.15 16.61
C PHE A 53 2.78 -3.54 16.32
N PRO A 54 2.33 -4.28 17.33
CA PRO A 54 1.85 -5.67 17.16
C PRO A 54 0.76 -5.83 16.10
N GLU A 55 -0.05 -4.80 15.88
CA GLU A 55 -1.11 -4.80 14.87
C GLU A 55 -0.58 -4.91 13.45
N LEU A 56 0.69 -4.62 13.22
CA LEU A 56 1.31 -4.73 11.90
C LEU A 56 1.82 -6.15 11.59
N LEU A 57 2.10 -6.95 12.62
CA LEU A 57 2.72 -8.27 12.43
C LEU A 57 1.93 -9.22 11.51
N PRO A 58 0.58 -9.24 11.54
CA PRO A 58 -0.17 -10.11 10.63
C PRO A 58 0.07 -9.85 9.14
N PHE A 59 0.57 -8.67 8.79
CA PHE A 59 0.84 -8.30 7.39
C PHE A 59 2.23 -8.74 6.91
N PHE A 60 3.14 -9.08 7.81
CA PHE A 60 4.53 -9.36 7.47
C PHE A 60 4.91 -10.83 7.62
N VAL A 61 3.92 -11.70 7.60
CA VAL A 61 4.09 -13.15 7.63
C VAL A 61 4.72 -13.68 6.33
N ALA A 62 5.27 -14.89 6.37
CA ALA A 62 6.02 -15.46 5.25
C ALA A 62 5.18 -15.64 3.99
N ASN A 63 3.88 -15.89 4.11
CA ASN A 63 2.98 -16.07 2.95
C ASN A 63 2.39 -14.77 2.42
N ALA A 64 2.78 -13.62 2.94
CA ALA A 64 2.37 -12.33 2.39
C ALA A 64 2.87 -12.19 0.95
N GLN A 65 2.01 -11.65 0.09
CA GLN A 65 2.34 -11.34 -1.30
C GLN A 65 2.51 -9.85 -1.45
N THR A 66 3.47 -9.44 -2.28
CA THR A 66 3.76 -8.03 -2.56
C THR A 66 3.58 -7.74 -4.04
N GLU A 67 3.26 -6.49 -4.37
CA GLU A 67 3.09 -6.05 -5.76
C GLU A 67 2.09 -6.92 -6.51
N VAL A 68 0.92 -7.15 -5.92
CA VAL A 68 -0.09 -8.07 -6.46
C VAL A 68 -0.94 -7.37 -7.51
N PRO A 69 -0.89 -7.80 -8.79
CA PRO A 69 -1.74 -7.21 -9.82
C PRO A 69 -3.18 -7.66 -9.65
N VAL A 70 -4.12 -6.71 -9.74
CA VAL A 70 -5.55 -6.98 -9.72
C VAL A 70 -6.22 -6.17 -10.81
N ALA A 71 -7.23 -6.74 -11.44
CA ALA A 71 -7.97 -6.06 -12.49
C ALA A 71 -9.44 -6.50 -12.49
N GLY A 72 -10.29 -5.65 -13.04
CA GLY A 72 -11.71 -5.93 -13.15
C GLY A 72 -12.48 -4.72 -13.64
N ILE A 73 -13.80 -4.79 -13.55
CA ILE A 73 -14.69 -3.71 -13.97
C ILE A 73 -15.27 -3.03 -12.73
N ILE A 74 -15.07 -1.71 -12.65
CA ILE A 74 -15.69 -0.87 -11.62
C ILE A 74 -16.51 0.20 -12.31
N ARG A 75 -17.80 0.22 -12.03
CA ARG A 75 -18.75 1.18 -12.64
C ARG A 75 -18.63 1.25 -14.16
N GLY A 76 -18.56 0.09 -14.81
CA GLY A 76 -18.50 -0.03 -16.25
C GLY A 76 -17.14 0.27 -16.89
N LYS A 77 -16.11 0.53 -16.09
CA LYS A 77 -14.75 0.82 -16.57
C LYS A 77 -13.79 -0.29 -16.17
N PHE A 78 -12.92 -0.67 -17.09
CA PHE A 78 -11.82 -1.57 -16.79
C PHE A 78 -10.80 -0.86 -15.91
N VAL A 79 -10.46 -1.47 -14.78
CA VAL A 79 -9.50 -0.97 -13.81
C VAL A 79 -8.42 -2.01 -13.59
N SER A 80 -7.17 -1.59 -13.69
CA SER A 80 -6.00 -2.42 -13.40
C SER A 80 -5.16 -1.72 -12.34
N ARG A 81 -4.86 -2.42 -11.27
CA ARG A 81 -4.13 -1.87 -10.09
C ARG A 81 -3.10 -2.87 -9.61
N ARG A 82 -2.21 -2.39 -8.74
CA ARG A 82 -1.20 -3.21 -8.08
C ARG A 82 -1.29 -2.95 -6.57
N ILE A 83 -1.54 -4.00 -5.82
CA ILE A 83 -1.66 -3.95 -4.37
C ILE A 83 -0.27 -4.10 -3.76
N ASP A 84 0.13 -3.20 -2.87
CA ASP A 84 1.46 -3.22 -2.28
C ASP A 84 1.72 -4.49 -1.47
N ARG A 85 0.77 -4.88 -0.62
CA ARG A 85 0.88 -6.08 0.22
C ARG A 85 -0.48 -6.71 0.47
N MET A 86 -0.52 -8.03 0.37
CA MET A 86 -1.76 -8.78 0.57
C MET A 86 -1.46 -10.08 1.32
N VAL A 87 -2.27 -10.40 2.31
CA VAL A 87 -2.20 -11.67 3.03
C VAL A 87 -3.53 -12.38 2.89
N THR A 88 -3.50 -13.59 2.33
CA THR A 88 -4.71 -14.40 2.14
C THR A 88 -4.68 -15.58 3.10
N ASN A 89 -5.75 -15.73 3.88
CA ASN A 89 -5.99 -16.89 4.71
C ASN A 89 -7.20 -17.64 4.16
N HIS A 90 -6.94 -18.71 3.41
CA HIS A 90 -8.01 -19.48 2.76
C HIS A 90 -8.86 -20.26 3.76
N ASP A 91 -8.30 -20.69 4.87
CA ASP A 91 -9.04 -21.42 5.90
C ASP A 91 -10.11 -20.55 6.55
N LYS A 92 -9.78 -19.27 6.82
CA LYS A 92 -10.70 -18.29 7.39
C LYS A 92 -11.45 -17.49 6.33
N ARG A 93 -11.15 -17.69 5.05
CA ARG A 93 -11.69 -16.90 3.94
C ARG A 93 -11.55 -15.41 4.21
N GLN A 94 -10.32 -14.99 4.50
CA GLN A 94 -9.99 -13.60 4.82
C GLN A 94 -8.82 -13.12 3.98
N ILE A 95 -8.92 -11.89 3.49
CA ILE A 95 -7.84 -11.22 2.77
C ILE A 95 -7.56 -9.90 3.48
N LEU A 96 -6.30 -9.66 3.81
CA LEU A 96 -5.81 -8.40 4.35
C LEU A 96 -5.04 -7.66 3.26
N VAL A 97 -5.35 -6.40 3.06
CA VAL A 97 -4.71 -5.53 2.06
C VAL A 97 -4.04 -4.36 2.78
N MET A 98 -2.80 -4.09 2.44
CA MET A 98 -2.07 -2.95 2.97
C MET A 98 -1.48 -2.13 1.82
N ASP A 99 -1.70 -0.83 1.84
CA ASP A 99 -1.11 0.13 0.93
C ASP A 99 -0.19 1.07 1.72
N TYR A 100 1.05 1.26 1.24
CA TYR A 100 2.01 2.14 1.91
C TYR A 100 1.92 3.55 1.35
N LYS A 101 1.97 4.56 2.23
CA LYS A 101 2.04 5.97 1.84
C LYS A 101 3.16 6.67 2.60
N THR A 102 3.93 7.45 1.88
CA THR A 102 5.09 8.17 2.42
C THR A 102 4.79 9.63 2.77
N ASP A 103 3.59 10.11 2.50
CA ASP A 103 3.21 11.50 2.72
C ASP A 103 3.30 11.86 4.21
N VAL A 104 3.95 12.99 4.51
CA VAL A 104 4.09 13.52 5.87
C VAL A 104 2.80 14.25 6.30
N SER A 105 2.09 14.85 5.34
CA SER A 105 0.80 15.51 5.55
C SER A 105 -0.29 14.74 4.83
N PRO A 106 -0.91 13.74 5.45
CA PRO A 106 -1.89 12.88 4.79
C PRO A 106 -3.18 13.59 4.41
N ASP A 107 -3.53 14.69 5.07
CA ASP A 107 -4.83 15.36 4.89
C ASP A 107 -5.10 15.80 3.45
N LYS A 108 -4.06 16.23 2.73
CA LYS A 108 -4.19 16.77 1.37
C LYS A 108 -4.69 15.72 0.37
N PHE A 109 -4.24 14.46 0.50
CA PHE A 109 -4.54 13.38 -0.44
C PHE A 109 -5.28 12.22 0.19
N HIS A 110 -5.72 12.37 1.44
CA HIS A 110 -6.33 11.29 2.20
C HIS A 110 -7.51 10.65 1.47
N ASN A 111 -8.44 11.46 0.97
CA ASN A 111 -9.62 10.94 0.28
C ASN A 111 -9.26 10.16 -0.99
N LYS A 112 -8.23 10.60 -1.70
CA LYS A 112 -7.73 9.92 -2.90
C LYS A 112 -7.16 8.55 -2.55
N TYR A 113 -6.34 8.47 -1.52
CA TYR A 113 -5.71 7.23 -1.09
C TYR A 113 -6.73 6.25 -0.50
N TYR A 114 -7.67 6.77 0.27
CA TYR A 114 -8.77 5.99 0.80
C TYR A 114 -9.61 5.36 -0.33
N ALA A 115 -9.97 6.17 -1.34
CA ALA A 115 -10.72 5.70 -2.50
C ALA A 115 -9.94 4.64 -3.29
N GLN A 116 -8.62 4.77 -3.41
CA GLN A 116 -7.75 3.81 -4.07
C GLN A 116 -7.82 2.44 -3.39
N VAL A 117 -7.73 2.40 -2.08
CA VAL A 117 -7.84 1.15 -1.32
C VAL A 117 -9.25 0.56 -1.45
N CYS A 118 -10.29 1.39 -1.41
CA CYS A 118 -11.66 0.93 -1.65
C CYS A 118 -11.81 0.22 -3.01
N GLU A 119 -11.14 0.70 -4.06
CA GLU A 119 -11.11 0.02 -5.35
C GLU A 119 -10.48 -1.37 -5.25
N TYR A 120 -9.37 -1.50 -4.52
CA TYR A 120 -8.73 -2.81 -4.30
C TYR A 120 -9.70 -3.79 -3.64
N LEU A 121 -10.41 -3.32 -2.61
CA LEU A 121 -11.37 -4.17 -1.89
C LEU A 121 -12.51 -4.61 -2.81
N GLU A 122 -13.01 -3.71 -3.63
CA GLU A 122 -14.09 -4.01 -4.58
C GLU A 122 -13.65 -5.04 -5.61
N LEU A 123 -12.45 -4.88 -6.18
CA LEU A 123 -11.88 -5.83 -7.13
C LEU A 123 -11.69 -7.22 -6.50
N LEU A 124 -11.14 -7.27 -5.29
CA LEU A 124 -10.89 -8.53 -4.59
C LEU A 124 -12.18 -9.24 -4.17
N ARG A 125 -13.20 -8.49 -3.77
CA ARG A 125 -14.51 -9.08 -3.43
C ARG A 125 -15.15 -9.74 -4.64
N ALA A 126 -14.95 -9.19 -5.82
CA ALA A 126 -15.44 -9.79 -7.06
C ALA A 126 -14.65 -11.03 -7.45
N ILE A 127 -13.32 -11.04 -7.23
CA ILE A 127 -12.45 -12.18 -7.55
C ILE A 127 -12.61 -13.32 -6.55
N TYR A 128 -12.83 -13.00 -5.27
CA TYR A 128 -12.92 -13.97 -4.17
C TYR A 128 -14.28 -13.89 -3.48
N PRO A 129 -15.37 -14.37 -4.13
CA PRO A 129 -16.68 -14.36 -3.51
C PRO A 129 -16.70 -15.13 -2.19
N GLY A 130 -17.32 -14.57 -1.17
CA GLY A 130 -17.41 -15.20 0.14
C GLY A 130 -16.22 -14.95 1.06
N TYR A 131 -15.21 -14.23 0.60
CA TYR A 131 -14.10 -13.81 1.46
C TYR A 131 -14.40 -12.48 2.13
N THR A 132 -13.94 -12.33 3.38
CA THR A 132 -13.89 -11.04 4.05
C THR A 132 -12.61 -10.33 3.61
N VAL A 133 -12.74 -9.16 3.00
CA VAL A 133 -11.60 -8.39 2.52
C VAL A 133 -11.48 -7.11 3.33
N LEU A 134 -10.37 -6.95 4.05
CA LEU A 134 -10.09 -5.82 4.92
C LEU A 134 -8.92 -5.02 4.37
N GLY A 135 -9.07 -3.71 4.28
CA GLY A 135 -8.07 -2.82 3.72
C GLY A 135 -7.52 -1.82 4.73
N TYR A 136 -6.25 -1.48 4.54
CA TYR A 136 -5.52 -0.59 5.43
C TYR A 136 -4.55 0.27 4.66
N ILE A 137 -4.33 1.48 5.17
CA ILE A 137 -3.23 2.35 4.74
C ILE A 137 -2.19 2.36 5.87
N LEU A 138 -0.93 2.11 5.53
CA LEU A 138 0.18 2.27 6.46
C LEU A 138 0.94 3.55 6.12
N TRP A 139 0.87 4.53 7.02
CA TRP A 139 1.57 5.80 6.88
C TRP A 139 3.01 5.62 7.38
N LEU A 140 3.97 5.61 6.45
CA LEU A 140 5.35 5.19 6.76
C LEU A 140 6.13 6.19 7.61
N HIS A 141 5.73 7.47 7.66
CA HIS A 141 6.47 8.45 8.46
C HIS A 141 6.35 8.21 9.97
N ASP A 142 5.22 7.66 10.43
CA ASP A 142 4.97 7.39 11.84
C ASP A 142 4.50 5.94 12.10
N PHE A 143 4.46 5.11 11.09
CA PHE A 143 3.95 3.72 11.11
C PHE A 143 2.53 3.61 11.65
N ARG A 144 1.71 4.61 11.35
CA ARG A 144 0.30 4.60 11.72
C ARG A 144 -0.50 3.77 10.74
N LEU A 145 -1.27 2.82 11.26
CA LEU A 145 -2.16 1.96 10.48
C LEU A 145 -3.57 2.53 10.51
N GLU A 146 -4.14 2.78 9.34
CA GLU A 146 -5.50 3.29 9.19
C GLU A 146 -6.37 2.25 8.48
N ALA A 147 -7.49 1.87 9.10
CA ALA A 147 -8.45 0.97 8.49
C ALA A 147 -9.26 1.69 7.40
N VAL A 148 -9.48 1.01 6.28
CA VAL A 148 -10.30 1.48 5.17
C VAL A 148 -11.52 0.58 5.07
N GLN A 149 -12.69 1.20 5.10
CA GLN A 149 -13.98 0.46 5.07
C GLN A 149 -14.68 0.61 3.73
#